data_9cacf4ae1610c852f8faa0dbcab41c60
#
_entry.id   9cacf4ae1610c852f8faa0dbcab41c60
#
_cell.length_a   1.000
_cell.length_b   1.000
_cell.length_c   1.000
_cell.angle_alpha   90.00
_cell.angle_beta   90.00
_cell.angle_gamma   90.00
#
_symmetry.space_group_name_H-M   'P 1'
#
loop_
_entity.id
_entity.type
_entity.pdbx_description
1 polymer ?
#
loop_
_entity_poly.entity_id
_entity_poly.type
_entity_poly.pdbx_seq_one_letter_code
_entity_poly.pdbx_strand_id
1 'polypeptide(L)'
;MPDRKRAHVYVSGRVQGVYFRANTRDQARKRDVDGWVKNLADGRVEAVFEGEPAAVESMIEWCHEGSPAAEVSDVTVSTEEPIALEGFEIRR
;
A
#
# COMPACT_ATOMS: atom_id res chain seq x y z
N MET A 1 16.27 2.10 19.15
CA MET A 1 15.15 1.38 18.51
C MET A 1 14.76 2.10 17.24
N PRO A 2 14.75 1.40 16.13
CA PRO A 2 14.23 2.04 14.91
C PRO A 2 12.73 2.28 15.08
N ASP A 3 12.30 3.46 14.72
CA ASP A 3 10.89 3.79 14.71
C ASP A 3 10.22 3.00 13.60
N ARG A 4 9.01 2.53 13.87
CA ARG A 4 8.19 1.93 12.83
C ARG A 4 6.99 2.86 12.60
N LYS A 5 6.57 2.91 11.36
CA LYS A 5 5.41 3.69 10.95
C LYS A 5 4.38 2.74 10.34
N ARG A 6 3.11 3.00 10.59
CA ARG A 6 2.01 2.29 9.96
C ARG A 6 1.11 3.30 9.27
N ALA A 7 0.87 3.09 7.99
CA ALA A 7 -0.04 3.91 7.20
C ALA A 7 -1.16 3.05 6.65
N HIS A 8 -2.38 3.54 6.76
CA HIS A 8 -3.56 2.91 6.20
C HIS A 8 -3.97 3.74 4.98
N VAL A 9 -4.02 3.13 3.81
CA VAL A 9 -4.13 3.85 2.55
C VAL A 9 -5.34 3.36 1.76
N TYR A 10 -6.09 4.31 1.21
CA TYR A 10 -7.17 4.03 0.26
C TYR A 10 -6.83 4.69 -1.06
N VAL A 11 -6.86 3.93 -2.14
CA VAL A 11 -6.53 4.41 -3.48
C VAL A 11 -7.76 4.32 -4.35
N SER A 12 -8.13 5.43 -4.97
CA SER A 12 -9.30 5.54 -5.86
C SER A 12 -8.86 5.76 -7.30
N GLY A 13 -9.75 5.43 -8.23
CA GLY A 13 -9.50 5.58 -9.65
C GLY A 13 -9.59 4.24 -10.35
N ARG A 14 -8.90 4.11 -11.48
CA ARG A 14 -8.83 2.84 -12.20
C ARG A 14 -7.69 2.03 -11.61
N VAL A 15 -7.99 1.32 -10.52
CA VAL A 15 -6.97 0.60 -9.72
C VAL A 15 -7.28 -0.88 -9.55
N GLN A 16 -8.43 -1.36 -10.01
CA GLN A 16 -8.76 -2.78 -10.02
C GLN A 16 -8.68 -3.32 -11.46
N GLY A 17 -8.24 -4.57 -11.59
CA GLY A 17 -8.09 -5.19 -12.92
C GLY A 17 -6.87 -4.70 -13.70
N VAL A 18 -5.93 -4.04 -13.03
CA VAL A 18 -4.73 -3.45 -13.65
C VAL A 18 -3.45 -3.91 -12.94
N TYR A 19 -3.51 -5.04 -12.24
CA TYR A 19 -2.37 -5.62 -11.49
C TYR A 19 -1.85 -4.71 -10.38
N PHE A 20 -2.69 -3.83 -9.85
CA PHE A 20 -2.28 -2.91 -8.79
C PHE A 20 -1.81 -3.67 -7.55
N ARG A 21 -2.58 -4.67 -7.10
CA ARG A 21 -2.23 -5.44 -5.89
C ARG A 21 -0.91 -6.19 -6.05
N ALA A 22 -0.68 -6.84 -7.18
CA ALA A 22 0.56 -7.58 -7.42
C ALA A 22 1.76 -6.65 -7.45
N ASN A 23 1.63 -5.49 -8.10
CA ASN A 23 2.70 -4.50 -8.13
C ASN A 23 2.94 -3.89 -6.75
N THR A 24 1.88 -3.64 -5.98
CA THR A 24 2.01 -3.13 -4.61
C THR A 24 2.82 -4.10 -3.75
N ARG A 25 2.48 -5.39 -3.81
CA ARG A 25 3.21 -6.42 -3.08
C ARG A 25 4.69 -6.43 -3.47
N ASP A 26 4.98 -6.40 -4.75
CA ASP A 26 6.36 -6.46 -5.22
C ASP A 26 7.15 -5.23 -4.78
N GLN A 27 6.55 -4.05 -4.86
CA GLN A 27 7.20 -2.81 -4.43
C GLN A 27 7.42 -2.79 -2.92
N ALA A 28 6.45 -3.30 -2.14
CA ALA A 28 6.60 -3.38 -0.69
C ALA A 28 7.72 -4.34 -0.29
N ARG A 29 7.79 -5.49 -0.95
CA ARG A 29 8.85 -6.48 -0.67
C ARG A 29 10.23 -5.95 -1.02
N LYS A 30 10.36 -5.18 -2.08
CA LYS A 30 11.63 -4.54 -2.44
C LYS A 30 12.13 -3.57 -1.37
N ARG A 31 11.22 -3.00 -0.60
CA ARG A 31 11.52 -1.99 0.42
C ARG A 31 11.47 -2.52 1.83
N ASP A 32 11.29 -3.84 1.98
CA ASP A 32 11.09 -4.48 3.30
C ASP A 32 9.92 -3.86 4.08
N VAL A 33 8.86 -3.50 3.38
CA VAL A 33 7.64 -3.00 3.99
C VAL A 33 6.69 -4.16 4.22
N ASP A 34 6.15 -4.25 5.43
CA ASP A 34 5.18 -5.26 5.82
C ASP A 34 3.77 -4.72 5.65
N GLY A 35 2.79 -5.60 5.59
CA GLY A 35 1.40 -5.19 5.50
C GLY A 35 0.58 -6.05 4.55
N TRP A 36 -0.40 -5.41 3.92
CA TRP A 36 -1.30 -6.12 3.01
C TRP A 36 -1.99 -5.13 2.07
N VAL A 37 -2.59 -5.68 1.01
CA VAL A 37 -3.36 -4.91 0.03
C VAL A 37 -4.54 -5.74 -0.43
N LYS A 38 -5.71 -5.09 -0.59
CA LYS A 38 -6.90 -5.76 -1.09
C LYS A 38 -7.79 -4.83 -1.90
N ASN A 39 -8.61 -5.41 -2.76
CA ASN A 39 -9.65 -4.68 -3.48
C ASN A 39 -10.88 -4.51 -2.58
N LEU A 40 -11.52 -3.35 -2.66
CA LEU A 40 -12.79 -3.10 -1.99
C LEU A 40 -13.94 -3.25 -2.98
N ALA A 41 -15.14 -3.51 -2.45
CA ALA A 41 -16.34 -3.70 -3.27
C ALA A 41 -16.72 -2.43 -4.06
N ASP A 42 -16.32 -1.26 -3.58
CA ASP A 42 -16.65 0.02 -4.24
C ASP A 42 -15.65 0.43 -5.33
N GLY A 43 -14.70 -0.44 -5.65
CA GLY A 43 -13.72 -0.19 -6.70
C GLY A 43 -12.39 0.37 -6.23
N ARG A 44 -12.29 0.75 -4.96
CA ARG A 44 -11.03 1.24 -4.39
C ARG A 44 -10.11 0.08 -4.04
N VAL A 45 -8.84 0.40 -3.80
CA VAL A 45 -7.87 -0.50 -3.22
C VAL A 45 -7.54 -0.01 -1.81
N GLU A 46 -7.52 -0.92 -0.86
CA GLU A 46 -7.12 -0.64 0.52
C GLU A 46 -5.79 -1.30 0.78
N ALA A 47 -4.87 -0.58 1.43
CA ALA A 47 -3.57 -1.13 1.78
C ALA A 47 -3.12 -0.65 3.15
N VAL A 48 -2.32 -1.47 3.81
CA VAL A 48 -1.63 -1.11 5.04
C VAL A 48 -0.15 -1.33 4.81
N PHE A 49 0.64 -0.30 5.11
CA PHE A 49 2.11 -0.37 5.02
C PHE A 49 2.69 -0.13 6.40
N GLU A 50 3.57 -1.01 6.81
CA GLU A 50 4.22 -0.92 8.11
C GLU A 50 5.70 -1.22 7.97
N GLY A 51 6.54 -0.40 8.58
CA GLY A 51 7.97 -0.58 8.50
C GLY A 51 8.73 0.68 8.83
N GLU A 52 9.95 0.76 8.32
CA GLU A 52 10.78 1.95 8.48
C GLU A 52 10.08 3.16 7.86
N PRO A 53 10.04 4.31 8.55
CA PRO A 53 9.28 5.46 8.07
C PRO A 53 9.58 5.89 6.63
N ALA A 54 10.85 5.94 6.25
CA ALA A 54 11.23 6.33 4.88
C ALA A 54 10.68 5.34 3.85
N ALA A 55 10.69 4.05 4.17
CA ALA A 55 10.19 3.01 3.27
C ALA A 55 8.67 3.11 3.12
N VAL A 56 7.96 3.35 4.22
CA VAL A 56 6.51 3.52 4.20
C VAL A 56 6.13 4.76 3.36
N GLU A 57 6.84 5.87 3.56
CA GLU A 57 6.61 7.07 2.76
C GLU A 57 6.85 6.82 1.26
N SER A 58 7.88 6.05 0.93
CA SER A 58 8.17 5.67 -0.45
C SER A 58 7.02 4.85 -1.05
N MET A 59 6.41 3.96 -0.27
CA MET A 59 5.25 3.19 -0.74
C MET A 59 4.03 4.08 -0.96
N ILE A 60 3.82 5.06 -0.10
CA ILE A 60 2.71 6.01 -0.28
C ILE A 60 2.91 6.80 -1.58
N GLU A 61 4.11 7.28 -1.85
CA GLU A 61 4.41 7.97 -3.10
C GLU A 61 4.17 7.07 -4.31
N TRP A 62 4.58 5.81 -4.22
CA TRP A 62 4.35 4.84 -5.30
C TRP A 62 2.85 4.66 -5.57
N CYS A 63 2.01 4.69 -4.54
CA CYS A 63 0.56 4.55 -4.70
C CYS A 63 -0.05 5.67 -5.57
N HIS A 64 0.54 6.86 -5.58
CA HIS A 64 0.07 7.94 -6.44
C HIS A 64 0.31 7.63 -7.92
N GLU A 65 1.32 6.85 -8.22
CA GLU A 65 1.63 6.42 -9.57
C GLU A 65 0.91 5.12 -9.91
N GLY A 66 1.04 4.13 -9.04
CA GLY A 66 0.42 2.83 -9.20
C GLY A 66 1.10 1.93 -10.23
N SER A 67 0.38 0.88 -10.64
CA SER A 67 0.85 -0.03 -11.69
C SER A 67 0.78 0.66 -13.06
N PRO A 68 1.52 0.16 -14.07
CA PRO A 68 1.58 0.83 -15.38
C PRO A 68 0.23 1.10 -16.04
N ALA A 69 -0.75 0.21 -15.83
CA ALA A 69 -2.07 0.37 -16.43
C ALA A 69 -3.07 1.10 -15.51
N ALA A 70 -2.65 1.49 -14.31
CA ALA A 70 -3.55 2.15 -13.36
C ALA A 70 -3.68 3.64 -13.68
N GLU A 71 -4.83 4.19 -13.31
CA GLU A 71 -5.07 5.62 -13.32
C GLU A 71 -5.55 6.01 -11.92
N VAL A 72 -4.64 6.56 -11.12
CA VAL A 72 -4.93 6.93 -9.74
C VAL A 72 -5.53 8.32 -9.71
N SER A 73 -6.74 8.43 -9.14
CA SER A 73 -7.41 9.72 -9.02
C SER A 73 -7.25 10.31 -7.63
N ASP A 74 -7.10 9.49 -6.59
CA ASP A 74 -6.95 9.98 -5.22
C ASP A 74 -6.28 8.93 -4.35
N VAL A 75 -5.50 9.41 -3.37
CA VAL A 75 -4.87 8.59 -2.35
C VAL A 75 -5.14 9.22 -1.00
N THR A 76 -5.81 8.49 -0.12
CA THR A 76 -6.10 8.93 1.25
C THR A 76 -5.24 8.13 2.21
N VAL A 77 -4.58 8.82 3.13
CA VAL A 77 -3.65 8.20 4.07
C VAL A 77 -4.02 8.54 5.50
N SER A 78 -4.07 7.52 6.36
CA SER A 78 -4.23 7.69 7.81
C SER A 78 -3.04 7.03 8.49
N THR A 79 -2.49 7.69 9.51
CA THR A 79 -1.42 7.12 10.31
C THR A 79 -2.04 6.33 11.47
N GLU A 80 -1.52 5.12 11.72
CA GLU A 80 -2.00 4.24 12.78
C GLU A 80 -0.83 3.75 13.61
N GLU A 81 -1.14 3.17 14.77
CA GLU A 81 -0.11 2.55 15.62
C GLU A 81 0.38 1.25 14.99
N PRO A 82 1.71 1.04 14.89
CA PRO A 82 2.24 -0.22 14.40
C PRO A 82 1.82 -1.41 15.27
N ILE A 83 1.54 -2.54 14.62
CA ILE A 83 1.19 -3.78 15.32
C ILE A 83 2.15 -4.92 14.99
N ALA A 84 3.33 -4.60 14.46
CA ALA A 84 4.39 -5.55 14.16
C ALA A 84 3.97 -6.62 13.15
N LEU A 85 3.34 -6.22 12.05
CA LEU A 85 3.04 -7.12 10.95
C LEU A 85 4.33 -7.66 10.34
N GLU A 86 4.28 -8.88 9.84
CA GLU A 86 5.41 -9.52 9.17
C GLU A 86 5.03 -9.96 7.77
N GLY A 87 5.84 -9.55 6.80
CA GLY A 87 5.62 -9.87 5.40
C GLY A 87 4.56 -9.02 4.74
N PHE A 88 4.47 -9.09 3.43
CA PHE A 88 3.46 -8.38 2.68
C PHE A 88 2.63 -9.37 1.86
N GLU A 89 1.32 -9.27 1.98
CA GLU A 89 0.42 -10.20 1.32
C GLU A 89 -0.74 -9.51 0.61
N ILE A 90 -1.27 -10.21 -0.39
CA ILE A 90 -2.52 -9.79 -1.05
C ILE A 90 -3.67 -10.47 -0.32
N ARG A 91 -4.64 -9.68 0.11
CA ARG A 91 -5.87 -10.18 0.74
C ARG A 91 -7.05 -10.07 -0.20
N ARG A 92 -8.07 -10.81 0.11
CA ARG A 92 -9.32 -10.77 -0.64
C ARG A 92 -10.44 -10.11 0.15
#